data_930e6d9a83dfedd8f1f3e33203cd8c58
#
_entry.id   930e6d9a83dfedd8f1f3e33203cd8c58
#
_cell.length_a   1.000
_cell.length_b   1.000
_cell.length_c   1.000
_cell.angle_alpha   90.00
_cell.angle_beta   90.00
_cell.angle_gamma   90.00
#
_symmetry.space_group_name_H-M   'P 1'
#
loop_
_entity.id
_entity.type
_entity.pdbx_description
1 polymer ?
#
loop_
_entity_poly.entity_id
_entity_poly.type
_entity_poly.pdbx_seq_one_letter_code
_entity_poly.pdbx_strand_id
1 'polypeptide(L)'
;MSASLTLVIGNKNYSSWSMRPWTLLRGLEIPFRERQLKFHTQEWNDSIERLSPSRMVPVLWEGEPGSGFATWDTLAIAERLHELFPNAAVWPQEAQARARARALCAEFHSGFRAFRGAMPMNIRSRYPGKGMNPEVAKDIERIRALWAEARKTFGSKGQFLFGTFCAADAFYAPVATRFVTYGVELDGAARDYQQALLASPGVKAWSAEAVKETEFVAEDEPYAAPPR
;
A
#
# COMPACT_ATOMS: atom_id res chain seq x y z
N MET A 1 26.56 -12.56 1.52
CA MET A 1 26.12 -11.23 2.01
C MET A 1 24.88 -10.89 1.22
N SER A 2 23.73 -10.65 1.86
CA SER A 2 22.53 -10.21 1.14
C SER A 2 22.80 -8.83 0.54
N ALA A 3 22.43 -8.65 -0.74
CA ALA A 3 22.54 -7.35 -1.41
C ALA A 3 21.76 -6.30 -0.58
N SER A 4 22.30 -5.07 -0.50
CA SER A 4 21.59 -3.97 0.16
C SER A 4 20.34 -3.63 -0.65
N LEU A 5 19.17 -3.59 0.00
CA LEU A 5 17.93 -3.21 -0.66
C LEU A 5 17.72 -1.70 -0.58
N THR A 6 17.27 -1.09 -1.68
CA THR A 6 16.79 0.29 -1.71
C THR A 6 15.41 0.33 -2.35
N LEU A 7 14.42 0.92 -1.65
CA LEU A 7 13.08 1.12 -2.19
C LEU A 7 12.92 2.58 -2.64
N VAL A 8 12.73 2.78 -3.94
CA VAL A 8 12.38 4.08 -4.53
C VAL A 8 10.88 4.28 -4.41
N ILE A 9 10.45 5.38 -3.80
CA ILE A 9 9.05 5.69 -3.50
C ILE A 9 8.69 7.13 -3.93
N GLY A 10 7.39 7.38 -4.08
CA GLY A 10 6.83 8.73 -4.24
C GLY A 10 6.46 9.37 -2.90
N ASN A 11 5.63 10.44 -2.97
CA ASN A 11 5.09 11.11 -1.80
C ASN A 11 4.31 10.14 -0.89
N LYS A 12 4.60 10.19 0.40
CA LYS A 12 3.93 9.32 1.38
C LYS A 12 2.46 9.65 1.57
N ASN A 13 2.09 10.92 1.40
CA ASN A 13 0.69 11.33 1.49
C ASN A 13 -0.18 10.75 0.37
N TYR A 14 0.39 10.54 -0.83
CA TYR A 14 -0.37 10.25 -2.06
C TYR A 14 -0.06 8.88 -2.67
N SER A 15 1.19 8.42 -2.62
CA SER A 15 1.61 7.21 -3.33
C SER A 15 1.14 5.92 -2.66
N SER A 16 -0.09 5.52 -2.93
CA SER A 16 -0.64 4.26 -2.44
C SER A 16 0.11 3.02 -2.95
N TRP A 17 0.71 3.11 -4.14
CA TRP A 17 1.54 2.06 -4.69
C TRP A 17 2.84 1.90 -3.90
N SER A 18 3.50 3.01 -3.56
CA SER A 18 4.73 2.99 -2.74
C SER A 18 4.47 2.52 -1.31
N MET A 19 3.32 2.84 -0.74
CA MET A 19 2.95 2.44 0.62
C MET A 19 2.95 0.91 0.79
N ARG A 20 2.51 0.15 -0.22
CA ARG A 20 2.39 -1.31 -0.12
C ARG A 20 3.73 -2.00 0.18
N PRO A 21 4.76 -1.95 -0.68
CA PRO A 21 6.03 -2.63 -0.39
C PRO A 21 6.76 -2.00 0.79
N TRP A 22 6.60 -0.70 1.03
CA TRP A 22 7.22 -0.04 2.17
C TRP A 22 6.68 -0.56 3.50
N THR A 23 5.34 -0.64 3.63
CA THR A 23 4.71 -1.19 4.84
C THR A 23 4.96 -2.68 5.00
N LEU A 24 5.09 -3.42 3.90
CA LEU A 24 5.48 -4.83 3.92
C LEU A 24 6.88 -5.01 4.49
N LEU A 25 7.87 -4.30 3.96
CA LEU A 25 9.26 -4.35 4.42
C LEU A 25 9.37 -3.98 5.91
N ARG A 26 8.69 -2.89 6.33
CA ARG A 26 8.68 -2.46 7.73
C ARG A 26 7.93 -3.43 8.65
N GLY A 27 6.80 -3.96 8.21
CA GLY A 27 6.00 -4.90 9.00
C GLY A 27 6.67 -6.26 9.20
N LEU A 28 7.55 -6.66 8.28
CA LEU A 28 8.36 -7.88 8.35
C LEU A 28 9.79 -7.65 8.85
N GLU A 29 10.11 -6.43 9.28
CA GLU A 29 11.44 -6.04 9.78
C GLU A 29 12.58 -6.33 8.79
N ILE A 30 12.29 -6.30 7.48
CA ILE A 30 13.29 -6.46 6.43
C ILE A 30 14.03 -5.13 6.26
N PRO A 31 15.36 -5.09 6.43
CA PRO A 31 16.13 -3.85 6.33
C PRO A 31 16.21 -3.38 4.88
N PHE A 32 15.98 -2.09 4.67
CA PHE A 32 16.11 -1.42 3.38
C PHE A 32 16.46 0.05 3.56
N ARG A 33 17.06 0.66 2.52
CA ARG A 33 17.19 2.11 2.39
C ARG A 33 15.98 2.66 1.64
N GLU A 34 15.53 3.84 2.05
CA GLU A 34 14.48 4.58 1.36
C GLU A 34 15.09 5.63 0.45
N ARG A 35 14.58 5.73 -0.77
CA ARG A 35 14.84 6.82 -1.70
C ARG A 35 13.51 7.43 -2.12
N GLN A 36 13.15 8.56 -1.54
CA GLN A 36 11.92 9.27 -1.90
C GLN A 36 12.18 10.22 -3.08
N LEU A 37 11.30 10.17 -4.09
CA LEU A 37 11.19 11.13 -5.17
C LEU A 37 9.80 11.78 -5.10
N LYS A 38 9.76 13.06 -4.82
CA LYS A 38 8.50 13.80 -4.74
C LYS A 38 7.96 14.13 -6.11
N PHE A 39 6.67 13.86 -6.33
CA PHE A 39 5.99 14.07 -7.61
C PHE A 39 6.11 15.53 -8.07
N HIS A 40 6.26 15.73 -9.38
CA HIS A 40 6.31 17.05 -10.04
C HIS A 40 7.44 17.98 -9.58
N THR A 41 8.48 17.44 -8.93
CA THR A 41 9.69 18.20 -8.58
C THR A 41 10.75 18.08 -9.66
N GLN A 42 11.71 19.04 -9.67
CA GLN A 42 12.88 18.94 -10.54
C GLN A 42 13.68 17.66 -10.27
N GLU A 43 13.82 17.26 -9.00
CA GLU A 43 14.50 16.02 -8.63
C GLU A 43 13.81 14.77 -9.22
N TRP A 44 12.47 14.75 -9.27
CA TRP A 44 11.73 13.70 -9.98
C TRP A 44 12.13 13.63 -11.44
N ASN A 45 12.08 14.76 -12.15
CA ASN A 45 12.38 14.83 -13.57
C ASN A 45 13.81 14.38 -13.90
N ASP A 46 14.78 14.78 -13.06
CA ASP A 46 16.20 14.49 -13.26
C ASP A 46 16.57 13.04 -12.91
N SER A 47 15.75 12.36 -12.10
CA SER A 47 16.13 11.08 -11.48
C SER A 47 15.29 9.91 -11.93
N ILE A 48 14.02 10.11 -12.31
CA ILE A 48 13.05 9.01 -12.50
C ILE A 48 13.47 8.04 -13.60
N GLU A 49 14.07 8.51 -14.69
CA GLU A 49 14.49 7.64 -15.81
C GLU A 49 15.60 6.67 -15.40
N ARG A 50 16.52 7.12 -14.54
CA ARG A 50 17.60 6.30 -14.02
C ARG A 50 17.16 5.39 -12.89
N LEU A 51 16.20 5.82 -12.06
CA LEU A 51 15.78 5.11 -10.85
C LEU A 51 14.55 4.23 -11.04
N SER A 52 13.87 4.32 -12.19
CA SER A 52 12.70 3.51 -12.50
C SER A 52 12.62 3.14 -13.98
N PRO A 53 12.78 1.87 -14.33
CA PRO A 53 12.61 1.39 -15.70
C PRO A 53 11.23 1.68 -16.30
N SER A 54 10.19 1.77 -15.45
CA SER A 54 8.82 2.10 -15.85
C SER A 54 8.48 3.58 -15.74
N ARG A 55 9.39 4.42 -15.24
CA ARG A 55 9.16 5.83 -14.85
C ARG A 55 8.04 6.00 -13.82
N MET A 56 7.72 4.94 -13.09
CA MET A 56 6.75 4.93 -11.98
C MET A 56 7.39 4.43 -10.70
N VAL A 57 6.72 4.65 -9.58
CA VAL A 57 7.11 4.14 -8.27
C VAL A 57 6.00 3.23 -7.71
N PRO A 58 6.36 2.21 -6.90
CA PRO A 58 7.67 1.92 -6.32
C PRO A 58 8.60 1.10 -7.23
N VAL A 59 9.91 1.15 -6.93
CA VAL A 59 10.91 0.23 -7.49
C VAL A 59 11.82 -0.27 -6.37
N LEU A 60 12.00 -1.58 -6.28
CA LEU A 60 12.96 -2.22 -5.38
C LEU A 60 14.28 -2.46 -6.14
N TRP A 61 15.37 -1.95 -5.59
CA TRP A 61 16.72 -2.18 -6.09
C TRP A 61 17.48 -3.13 -5.18
N GLU A 62 18.11 -4.12 -5.78
CA GLU A 62 19.14 -4.95 -5.14
C GLU A 62 20.50 -4.41 -5.59
N GLY A 63 21.29 -3.88 -4.64
CA GLY A 63 22.51 -3.11 -4.91
C GLY A 63 22.21 -1.62 -5.11
N GLU A 64 23.06 -0.94 -5.92
CA GLU A 64 22.95 0.51 -6.10
C GLU A 64 21.82 0.88 -7.08
N PRO A 65 20.93 1.84 -6.69
CA PRO A 65 19.87 2.32 -7.56
C PRO A 65 20.40 2.90 -8.89
N GLY A 66 19.83 2.42 -10.00
CA GLY A 66 20.24 2.82 -11.34
C GLY A 66 21.32 1.96 -11.99
N SER A 67 21.95 1.02 -11.23
CA SER A 67 22.95 0.10 -11.78
C SER A 67 22.82 -1.34 -11.26
N GLY A 68 22.12 -1.55 -10.15
CA GLY A 68 21.79 -2.86 -9.61
C GLY A 68 20.65 -3.57 -10.34
N PHE A 69 20.07 -4.57 -9.70
CA PHE A 69 18.87 -5.26 -10.23
C PHE A 69 17.60 -4.60 -9.74
N ALA A 70 16.75 -4.15 -10.66
CA ALA A 70 15.47 -3.49 -10.35
C ALA A 70 14.30 -4.45 -10.47
N THR A 71 13.42 -4.41 -9.48
CA THR A 71 12.11 -5.08 -9.51
C THR A 71 11.00 -4.04 -9.37
N TRP A 72 10.06 -4.04 -10.27
CA TRP A 72 8.78 -3.30 -10.26
C TRP A 72 7.72 -4.24 -10.89
N ASP A 73 6.46 -4.19 -10.64
CA ASP A 73 5.65 -3.37 -9.76
C ASP A 73 5.44 -4.02 -8.37
N THR A 74 4.40 -3.55 -7.62
CA THR A 74 4.17 -3.98 -6.23
C THR A 74 3.95 -5.48 -6.03
N LEU A 75 3.30 -6.17 -6.98
CA LEU A 75 3.13 -7.64 -6.93
C LEU A 75 4.46 -8.33 -7.15
N ALA A 76 5.21 -7.91 -8.18
CA ALA A 76 6.53 -8.47 -8.46
C ALA A 76 7.50 -8.21 -7.31
N ILE A 77 7.44 -7.02 -6.67
CA ILE A 77 8.23 -6.73 -5.47
C ILE A 77 7.87 -7.68 -4.33
N ALA A 78 6.59 -7.95 -4.09
CA ALA A 78 6.17 -8.88 -3.04
C ALA A 78 6.68 -10.31 -3.31
N GLU A 79 6.57 -10.80 -4.56
CA GLU A 79 7.12 -12.11 -4.93
C GLU A 79 8.66 -12.13 -4.80
N ARG A 80 9.35 -11.08 -5.25
CA ARG A 80 10.80 -11.01 -5.12
C ARG A 80 11.25 -11.01 -3.65
N LEU A 81 10.55 -10.30 -2.78
CA LEU A 81 10.81 -10.34 -1.35
C LEU A 81 10.57 -11.73 -0.75
N HIS A 82 9.57 -12.47 -1.24
CA HIS A 82 9.33 -13.85 -0.83
C HIS A 82 10.49 -14.79 -1.21
N GLU A 83 11.08 -14.60 -2.39
CA GLU A 83 12.26 -15.36 -2.83
C GLU A 83 13.51 -14.99 -2.03
N LEU A 84 13.74 -13.68 -1.81
CA LEU A 84 14.93 -13.20 -1.10
C LEU A 84 14.89 -13.54 0.41
N PHE A 85 13.70 -13.57 0.99
CA PHE A 85 13.48 -13.79 2.42
C PHE A 85 12.48 -14.94 2.68
N PRO A 86 12.82 -16.20 2.34
CA PRO A 86 11.90 -17.33 2.42
C PRO A 86 11.38 -17.60 3.83
N ASN A 87 12.10 -17.16 4.86
CA ASN A 87 11.70 -17.28 6.26
C ASN A 87 10.84 -16.12 6.77
N ALA A 88 10.72 -15.03 6.00
CA ALA A 88 9.81 -13.95 6.32
C ALA A 88 8.38 -14.31 5.88
N ALA A 89 7.40 -13.88 6.65
CA ALA A 89 5.99 -14.14 6.37
C ALA A 89 5.44 -13.22 5.27
N VAL A 90 6.16 -13.08 4.12
CA VAL A 90 5.68 -12.27 2.98
C VAL A 90 4.31 -12.77 2.53
N TRP A 91 4.15 -14.08 2.41
CA TRP A 91 2.88 -14.74 2.16
C TRP A 91 2.57 -15.75 3.27
N PRO A 92 1.29 -16.12 3.49
CA PRO A 92 0.93 -17.22 4.38
C PRO A 92 1.65 -18.52 4.04
N GLN A 93 2.06 -19.28 5.04
CA GLN A 93 2.76 -20.55 4.83
C GLN A 93 1.85 -21.66 4.31
N GLU A 94 0.59 -21.69 4.75
CA GLU A 94 -0.39 -22.65 4.27
C GLU A 94 -0.74 -22.37 2.80
N ALA A 95 -0.78 -23.39 1.96
CA ALA A 95 -0.85 -23.27 0.51
C ALA A 95 -2.15 -22.62 0.02
N GLN A 96 -3.30 -22.96 0.60
CA GLN A 96 -4.59 -22.38 0.21
C GLN A 96 -4.71 -20.93 0.70
N ALA A 97 -4.24 -20.64 1.91
CA ALA A 97 -4.17 -19.28 2.44
C ALA A 97 -3.26 -18.39 1.58
N ARG A 98 -2.10 -18.93 1.16
CA ARG A 98 -1.16 -18.24 0.27
C ARG A 98 -1.78 -17.96 -1.10
N ALA A 99 -2.44 -18.94 -1.69
CA ALA A 99 -3.14 -18.75 -2.97
C ALA A 99 -4.25 -17.69 -2.84
N ARG A 100 -5.02 -17.71 -1.75
CA ARG A 100 -6.06 -16.73 -1.49
C ARG A 100 -5.47 -15.32 -1.25
N ALA A 101 -4.39 -15.20 -0.50
CA ALA A 101 -3.71 -13.91 -0.28
C ALA A 101 -3.25 -13.27 -1.60
N ARG A 102 -2.64 -14.08 -2.48
CA ARG A 102 -2.25 -13.63 -3.84
C ARG A 102 -3.46 -13.22 -4.67
N ALA A 103 -4.56 -13.97 -4.61
CA ALA A 103 -5.78 -13.64 -5.34
C ALA A 103 -6.37 -12.29 -4.88
N LEU A 104 -6.43 -12.04 -3.57
CA LEU A 104 -6.89 -10.76 -3.02
C LEU A 104 -6.00 -9.60 -3.48
N CYS A 105 -4.69 -9.79 -3.45
CA CYS A 105 -3.75 -8.77 -3.93
C CYS A 105 -3.91 -8.50 -5.43
N ALA A 106 -4.04 -9.53 -6.24
CA ALA A 106 -4.21 -9.41 -7.69
C ALA A 106 -5.54 -8.74 -8.07
N GLU A 107 -6.64 -9.10 -7.39
CA GLU A 107 -7.95 -8.47 -7.58
C GLU A 107 -7.89 -6.98 -7.23
N PHE A 108 -7.26 -6.62 -6.10
CA PHE A 108 -7.11 -5.21 -5.73
C PHE A 108 -6.14 -4.45 -6.65
N HIS A 109 -5.11 -5.12 -7.14
CA HIS A 109 -4.11 -4.55 -8.05
C HIS A 109 -4.74 -4.12 -9.39
N SER A 110 -5.58 -4.96 -9.99
CA SER A 110 -6.17 -4.73 -11.31
C SER A 110 -7.54 -4.06 -11.28
N GLY A 111 -8.27 -4.17 -10.16
CA GLY A 111 -9.65 -3.75 -10.01
C GLY A 111 -9.86 -2.47 -9.22
N PHE A 112 -11.10 -2.28 -8.74
CA PHE A 112 -11.53 -1.19 -7.86
C PHE A 112 -11.26 0.21 -8.42
N ARG A 113 -11.45 0.39 -9.72
CA ARG A 113 -11.11 1.64 -10.41
C ARG A 113 -11.98 2.79 -9.98
N ALA A 114 -13.26 2.55 -9.72
CA ALA A 114 -14.18 3.58 -9.24
C ALA A 114 -13.74 4.09 -7.87
N PHE A 115 -13.48 3.19 -6.93
CA PHE A 115 -13.01 3.52 -5.59
C PHE A 115 -11.66 4.26 -5.63
N ARG A 116 -10.69 3.75 -6.39
CA ARG A 116 -9.34 4.33 -6.44
C ARG A 116 -9.31 5.70 -7.11
N GLY A 117 -10.15 5.92 -8.14
CA GLY A 117 -10.23 7.19 -8.85
C GLY A 117 -11.01 8.26 -8.10
N ALA A 118 -12.14 7.89 -7.47
CA ALA A 118 -12.96 8.85 -6.73
C ALA A 118 -12.48 9.11 -5.30
N MET A 119 -11.69 8.19 -4.73
CA MET A 119 -11.12 8.30 -3.38
C MET A 119 -9.60 8.11 -3.42
N PRO A 120 -8.81 9.01 -4.04
CA PRO A 120 -7.35 8.92 -4.05
C PRO A 120 -6.78 8.93 -2.63
N MET A 121 -5.58 8.37 -2.45
CA MET A 121 -4.96 8.33 -1.12
C MET A 121 -4.47 9.73 -0.74
N ASN A 122 -4.99 10.24 0.38
CA ASN A 122 -4.57 11.50 1.00
C ASN A 122 -4.65 11.35 2.53
N ILE A 123 -3.55 10.98 3.13
CA ILE A 123 -3.51 10.59 4.55
C ILE A 123 -3.73 11.78 5.49
N ARG A 124 -3.22 12.96 5.11
CA ARG A 124 -3.31 14.18 5.94
C ARG A 124 -4.70 14.82 5.93
N SER A 125 -5.49 14.58 4.87
CA SER A 125 -6.78 15.27 4.68
C SER A 125 -7.97 14.47 5.23
N ARG A 126 -9.10 15.16 5.39
CA ARG A 126 -10.38 14.58 5.79
C ARG A 126 -11.48 15.10 4.88
N TYR A 127 -12.10 14.20 4.14
CA TYR A 127 -13.13 14.47 3.14
C TYR A 127 -14.36 13.57 3.36
N PRO A 128 -15.01 13.58 4.54
CA PRO A 128 -16.11 12.67 4.84
C PRO A 128 -17.22 12.79 3.81
N GLY A 129 -17.65 11.64 3.27
CA GLY A 129 -18.71 11.51 2.27
C GLY A 129 -18.32 11.93 0.84
N LYS A 130 -17.14 12.54 0.61
CA LYS A 130 -16.69 12.87 -0.75
C LYS A 130 -16.33 11.63 -1.55
N GLY A 131 -16.50 11.70 -2.86
CA GLY A 131 -16.19 10.60 -3.79
C GLY A 131 -17.18 9.43 -3.78
N MET A 132 -18.17 9.41 -2.88
CA MET A 132 -19.15 8.34 -2.82
C MET A 132 -20.13 8.42 -4.00
N ASN A 133 -20.28 7.33 -4.71
CA ASN A 133 -21.25 7.10 -5.77
C ASN A 133 -21.60 5.61 -5.84
N PRO A 134 -22.60 5.17 -6.64
CA PRO A 134 -23.02 3.77 -6.67
C PRO A 134 -21.91 2.77 -7.05
N GLU A 135 -21.00 3.12 -7.95
CA GLU A 135 -19.89 2.24 -8.35
C GLU A 135 -18.83 2.14 -7.25
N VAL A 136 -18.54 3.25 -6.57
CA VAL A 136 -17.66 3.26 -5.38
C VAL A 136 -18.24 2.43 -4.25
N ALA A 137 -19.56 2.54 -4.02
CA ALA A 137 -20.24 1.73 -3.00
C ALA A 137 -20.12 0.22 -3.28
N LYS A 138 -20.26 -0.20 -4.54
CA LYS A 138 -20.04 -1.60 -4.96
C LYS A 138 -18.61 -2.06 -4.72
N ASP A 139 -17.62 -1.23 -5.06
CA ASP A 139 -16.20 -1.52 -4.81
C ASP A 139 -15.94 -1.68 -3.31
N ILE A 140 -16.47 -0.78 -2.46
CA ILE A 140 -16.34 -0.85 -1.00
C ILE A 140 -17.00 -2.11 -0.44
N GLU A 141 -18.20 -2.45 -0.90
CA GLU A 141 -18.88 -3.68 -0.49
C GLU A 141 -18.07 -4.92 -0.85
N ARG A 142 -17.49 -4.95 -2.05
CA ARG A 142 -16.60 -6.05 -2.46
C ARG A 142 -15.37 -6.14 -1.57
N ILE A 143 -14.73 -5.03 -1.22
CA ILE A 143 -13.60 -4.98 -0.29
C ILE A 143 -13.99 -5.55 1.07
N ARG A 144 -15.13 -5.13 1.63
CA ARG A 144 -15.65 -5.63 2.91
C ARG A 144 -15.89 -7.15 2.87
N ALA A 145 -16.48 -7.65 1.78
CA ALA A 145 -16.72 -9.07 1.58
C ALA A 145 -15.42 -9.89 1.53
N LEU A 146 -14.39 -9.39 0.82
CA LEU A 146 -13.07 -10.02 0.74
C LEU A 146 -12.39 -10.08 2.13
N TRP A 147 -12.46 -9.00 2.89
CA TRP A 147 -11.91 -8.97 4.25
C TRP A 147 -12.64 -9.94 5.17
N ALA A 148 -13.98 -9.94 5.14
CA ALA A 148 -14.80 -10.82 5.95
C ALA A 148 -14.54 -12.30 5.64
N GLU A 149 -14.47 -12.66 4.36
CA GLU A 149 -14.19 -14.04 3.93
C GLU A 149 -12.78 -14.49 4.35
N ALA A 150 -11.76 -13.68 4.09
CA ALA A 150 -10.38 -14.00 4.47
C ALA A 150 -10.24 -14.16 5.98
N ARG A 151 -10.80 -13.24 6.77
CA ARG A 151 -10.80 -13.27 8.22
C ARG A 151 -11.52 -14.51 8.77
N LYS A 152 -12.70 -14.82 8.21
CA LYS A 152 -13.49 -16.00 8.63
C LYS A 152 -12.75 -17.30 8.36
N THR A 153 -12.11 -17.41 7.20
CA THR A 153 -11.51 -18.67 6.74
C THR A 153 -10.11 -18.89 7.28
N PHE A 154 -9.28 -17.82 7.33
CA PHE A 154 -7.85 -17.93 7.62
C PHE A 154 -7.39 -17.07 8.80
N GLY A 155 -8.20 -16.14 9.28
CA GLY A 155 -7.81 -15.10 10.24
C GLY A 155 -7.87 -15.50 11.71
N SER A 156 -8.24 -16.75 12.05
CA SER A 156 -8.54 -17.18 13.43
C SER A 156 -7.36 -17.05 14.42
N LYS A 157 -6.13 -17.04 13.93
CA LYS A 157 -4.91 -17.00 14.74
C LYS A 157 -4.36 -15.59 15.01
N GLY A 158 -5.09 -14.52 14.69
CA GLY A 158 -4.62 -13.17 14.93
C GLY A 158 -5.55 -12.09 14.37
N GLN A 159 -5.06 -10.87 14.30
CA GLN A 159 -5.86 -9.69 13.94
C GLN A 159 -5.81 -9.30 12.46
N PHE A 160 -4.94 -9.93 11.65
CA PHE A 160 -4.78 -9.66 10.22
C PHE A 160 -5.59 -10.63 9.35
N LEU A 161 -5.66 -10.40 8.04
CA LEU A 161 -6.51 -11.17 7.12
C LEU A 161 -6.22 -12.67 7.18
N PHE A 162 -4.96 -13.03 7.33
CA PHE A 162 -4.48 -14.41 7.41
C PHE A 162 -3.86 -14.74 8.78
N GLY A 163 -4.32 -14.05 9.82
CA GLY A 163 -3.84 -14.22 11.19
C GLY A 163 -2.63 -13.33 11.50
N THR A 164 -1.50 -13.53 10.85
CA THR A 164 -0.30 -12.69 10.95
C THR A 164 -0.21 -11.69 9.80
N PHE A 165 0.50 -10.57 10.01
CA PHE A 165 0.71 -9.56 8.98
C PHE A 165 1.48 -10.16 7.79
N CYS A 166 1.00 -9.89 6.57
CA CYS A 166 1.61 -10.36 5.33
C CYS A 166 1.38 -9.37 4.17
N ALA A 167 1.78 -9.72 2.96
CA ALA A 167 1.60 -8.87 1.78
C ALA A 167 0.15 -8.47 1.53
N ALA A 168 -0.84 -9.31 1.82
CA ALA A 168 -2.24 -8.95 1.67
C ALA A 168 -2.61 -7.74 2.54
N ASP A 169 -2.14 -7.70 3.79
CA ASP A 169 -2.39 -6.57 4.69
C ASP A 169 -1.70 -5.29 4.19
N ALA A 170 -0.47 -5.41 3.70
CA ALA A 170 0.25 -4.29 3.10
C ALA A 170 -0.48 -3.73 1.85
N PHE A 171 -1.08 -4.60 1.04
CA PHE A 171 -1.88 -4.19 -0.13
C PHE A 171 -3.16 -3.46 0.26
N TYR A 172 -3.78 -3.82 1.39
CA TYR A 172 -4.97 -3.14 1.90
C TYR A 172 -4.68 -1.96 2.84
N ALA A 173 -3.43 -1.71 3.21
CA ALA A 173 -3.06 -0.54 4.02
C ALA A 173 -3.53 0.80 3.41
N PRO A 174 -3.33 1.07 2.10
CA PRO A 174 -3.88 2.27 1.47
C PRO A 174 -5.42 2.34 1.47
N VAL A 175 -6.11 1.22 1.53
CA VAL A 175 -7.59 1.18 1.63
C VAL A 175 -8.01 1.62 3.02
N ALA A 176 -7.36 1.09 4.05
CA ALA A 176 -7.65 1.45 5.44
C ALA A 176 -7.48 2.96 5.69
N THR A 177 -6.43 3.57 5.11
CA THR A 177 -6.20 5.03 5.21
C THR A 177 -7.25 5.82 4.43
N ARG A 178 -7.64 5.39 3.22
CA ARG A 178 -8.73 6.01 2.44
C ARG A 178 -10.05 5.99 3.20
N PHE A 179 -10.39 4.87 3.84
CA PHE A 179 -11.62 4.79 4.64
C PHE A 179 -11.64 5.82 5.77
N VAL A 180 -10.50 6.12 6.38
CA VAL A 180 -10.37 7.22 7.36
C VAL A 180 -10.54 8.58 6.69
N THR A 181 -9.86 8.82 5.57
CA THR A 181 -9.92 10.10 4.85
C THR A 181 -11.33 10.45 4.42
N TYR A 182 -12.07 9.48 3.87
CA TYR A 182 -13.40 9.70 3.28
C TYR A 182 -14.56 9.38 4.25
N GLY A 183 -14.26 9.01 5.49
CA GLY A 183 -15.29 8.73 6.50
C GLY A 183 -16.13 7.50 6.16
N VAL A 184 -15.54 6.46 5.54
CA VAL A 184 -16.25 5.21 5.26
C VAL A 184 -16.44 4.46 6.57
N GLU A 185 -17.70 4.32 6.97
CA GLU A 185 -18.06 3.62 8.20
C GLU A 185 -17.92 2.11 8.02
N LEU A 186 -17.29 1.47 8.99
CA LEU A 186 -17.15 0.03 9.10
C LEU A 186 -17.71 -0.45 10.42
N ASP A 187 -18.18 -1.70 10.44
CA ASP A 187 -18.70 -2.38 11.62
C ASP A 187 -17.98 -3.73 11.85
N GLY A 188 -18.21 -4.30 13.04
CA GLY A 188 -17.76 -5.64 13.38
C GLY A 188 -16.31 -5.93 12.98
N ALA A 189 -16.09 -7.11 12.41
CA ALA A 189 -14.77 -7.61 12.04
C ALA A 189 -14.02 -6.73 10.99
N ALA A 190 -14.73 -6.01 10.14
CA ALA A 190 -14.12 -5.10 9.18
C ALA A 190 -13.49 -3.88 9.87
N ARG A 191 -14.19 -3.31 10.85
CA ARG A 191 -13.67 -2.21 11.68
C ARG A 191 -12.47 -2.68 12.51
N ASP A 192 -12.58 -3.85 13.16
CA ASP A 192 -11.52 -4.40 13.99
C ASP A 192 -10.25 -4.64 13.16
N TYR A 193 -10.39 -5.17 11.95
CA TYR A 193 -9.28 -5.36 11.02
C TYR A 193 -8.67 -4.02 10.57
N GLN A 194 -9.49 -3.04 10.18
CA GLN A 194 -8.99 -1.71 9.82
C GLN A 194 -8.18 -1.10 10.97
N GLN A 195 -8.67 -1.18 12.20
CA GLN A 195 -7.98 -0.64 13.38
C GLN A 195 -6.64 -1.35 13.60
N ALA A 196 -6.62 -2.69 13.52
CA ALA A 196 -5.40 -3.47 13.62
C ALA A 196 -4.38 -3.08 12.55
N LEU A 197 -4.84 -2.90 11.31
CA LEU A 197 -3.99 -2.53 10.19
C LEU A 197 -3.41 -1.13 10.36
N LEU A 198 -4.21 -0.14 10.73
CA LEU A 198 -3.77 1.23 11.00
C LEU A 198 -2.80 1.31 12.19
N ALA A 199 -2.97 0.42 13.19
CA ALA A 199 -2.07 0.32 14.34
C ALA A 199 -0.77 -0.45 14.06
N SER A 200 -0.67 -1.14 12.93
CA SER A 200 0.54 -1.90 12.57
C SER A 200 1.77 -0.98 12.44
N PRO A 201 2.96 -1.44 12.85
CA PRO A 201 4.16 -0.58 12.89
C PRO A 201 4.46 0.11 11.55
N GLY A 202 4.37 -0.62 10.44
CA GLY A 202 4.63 -0.09 9.11
C GLY A 202 3.64 1.00 8.69
N VAL A 203 2.33 0.76 8.85
CA VAL A 203 1.28 1.73 8.48
C VAL A 203 1.34 2.97 9.38
N LYS A 204 1.56 2.78 10.68
CA LYS A 204 1.69 3.87 11.64
C LYS A 204 2.90 4.77 11.32
N ALA A 205 4.05 4.17 11.03
CA ALA A 205 5.26 4.91 10.67
C ALA A 205 5.09 5.67 9.34
N TRP A 206 4.54 5.02 8.30
CA TRP A 206 4.24 5.67 7.03
C TRP A 206 3.32 6.87 7.22
N SER A 207 2.22 6.69 7.95
CA SER A 207 1.22 7.76 8.18
C SER A 207 1.80 8.94 8.97
N ALA A 208 2.66 8.67 9.95
CA ALA A 208 3.32 9.71 10.73
C ALA A 208 4.27 10.59 9.89
N GLU A 209 4.84 10.05 8.82
CA GLU A 209 5.66 10.81 7.87
C GLU A 209 4.79 11.49 6.79
N ALA A 210 3.76 10.81 6.31
CA ALA A 210 2.83 11.34 5.32
C ALA A 210 2.16 12.66 5.75
N VAL A 211 1.76 12.77 7.01
CA VAL A 211 1.12 14.00 7.53
C VAL A 211 2.06 15.21 7.63
N LYS A 212 3.37 14.99 7.53
CA LYS A 212 4.38 16.06 7.53
C LYS A 212 4.65 16.63 6.14
N GLU A 213 4.23 15.93 5.10
CA GLU A 213 4.42 16.39 3.72
C GLU A 213 3.55 17.60 3.43
N THR A 214 4.11 18.61 2.78
CA THR A 214 3.45 19.89 2.45
C THR A 214 3.12 20.03 0.97
N GLU A 215 3.64 19.15 0.13
CA GLU A 215 3.43 19.18 -1.31
C GLU A 215 1.93 19.02 -1.64
N PHE A 216 1.51 19.67 -2.70
CA PHE A 216 0.17 19.57 -3.27
C PHE A 216 0.24 18.90 -4.64
N VAL A 217 -0.41 17.75 -4.76
CA VAL A 217 -0.51 16.98 -6.01
C VAL A 217 -1.96 17.05 -6.48
N ALA A 218 -2.22 17.89 -7.49
CA ALA A 218 -3.57 18.27 -7.90
C ALA A 218 -4.48 17.10 -8.25
N GLU A 219 -3.94 16.08 -8.90
CA GLU A 219 -4.66 14.87 -9.30
C GLU A 219 -5.09 13.99 -8.12
N ASP A 220 -4.39 14.09 -6.98
CA ASP A 220 -4.71 13.39 -5.73
C ASP A 220 -5.48 14.25 -4.72
N GLU A 221 -5.82 15.50 -5.09
CA GLU A 221 -6.52 16.48 -4.25
C GLU A 221 -7.85 16.99 -4.89
N PRO A 222 -8.72 16.10 -5.45
CA PRO A 222 -9.90 16.54 -6.19
C PRO A 222 -10.94 17.26 -5.34
N TYR A 223 -10.81 17.24 -4.01
CA TYR A 223 -11.75 17.83 -3.06
C TYR A 223 -11.14 18.98 -2.26
N ALA A 224 -9.88 19.29 -2.44
CA ALA A 224 -9.23 20.43 -1.83
C ALA A 224 -9.52 21.72 -2.63
N ALA A 225 -9.57 22.86 -1.93
CA ALA A 225 -9.44 24.14 -2.62
C ALA A 225 -8.00 24.24 -3.17
N PRO A 226 -7.81 24.71 -4.41
CA PRO A 226 -6.46 24.90 -4.94
C PRO A 226 -5.66 25.85 -4.04
N PRO A 227 -4.35 25.64 -3.90
CA PRO A 227 -3.49 26.58 -3.17
C PRO A 227 -3.61 27.98 -3.79
N ARG A 228 -3.70 28.99 -2.93
CA ARG A 228 -3.70 30.40 -3.35
C ARG A 228 -2.31 30.84 -3.76
#